data_2d08adb0d6eb4e7e58aa4b3c6a9011a4
#
_entry.id   2d08adb0d6eb4e7e58aa4b3c6a9011a4
#
_cell.length_a   1.000
_cell.length_b   1.000
_cell.length_c   1.000
_cell.angle_alpha   90.00
_cell.angle_beta   90.00
_cell.angle_gamma   90.00
#
_symmetry.space_group_name_H-M   'P 1'
#
loop_
_entity.id
_entity.type
_entity.pdbx_description
1 polymer ?
#
loop_
_entity_poly.entity_id
_entity_poly.type
_entity_poly.pdbx_seq_one_letter_code
_entity_poly.pdbx_strand_id
1 'polypeptide(L)'
;MTNTLHRQGNREDLKHDFVIFVHTAKGKNREGAAPKIREFMRICLKYHPVNMGDVKRGSIHQDDVEIDRLIAGQEDNTVAGAVFTDMETLQKVVEELIRADLGICINITGLLDEVKECCRKAGITRHSAEHSLGVWGAKDRLPEREVLEFNTMCGHGMVSFNLIRKMIEQVRLRRMTPKQAALMMAKCCECGAFNTTRAEALLTRMRERGFLDSSRTKHD
;
A
#
# COMPACT_ATOMS: atom_id res chain seq x y z
N MET A 1 -0.25 -12.36 -0.08
CA MET A 1 -0.73 -11.02 -0.52
C MET A 1 -0.45 -10.83 -1.99
N THR A 2 -1.17 -11.53 -2.81
CA THR A 2 -1.01 -11.51 -4.26
C THR A 2 -1.67 -10.28 -4.90
N ASN A 3 -2.63 -9.68 -4.21
CA ASN A 3 -3.53 -8.67 -4.79
C ASN A 3 -2.86 -7.32 -5.03
N THR A 4 -1.76 -7.03 -4.37
CA THR A 4 -0.96 -5.82 -4.62
C THR A 4 -0.29 -5.80 -6.00
N LEU A 5 -0.16 -6.95 -6.66
CA LEU A 5 0.36 -7.06 -8.03
C LEU A 5 -0.49 -6.34 -9.08
N HIS A 6 -1.77 -6.13 -8.80
CA HIS A 6 -2.72 -5.55 -9.76
C HIS A 6 -2.96 -4.06 -9.56
N ARG A 7 -2.07 -3.35 -8.86
CA ARG A 7 -2.21 -1.91 -8.63
C ARG A 7 -2.36 -1.16 -9.95
N GLN A 8 -3.45 -0.41 -10.06
CA GLN A 8 -3.77 0.43 -11.21
C GLN A 8 -3.23 1.84 -10.99
N GLY A 9 -2.80 2.47 -12.07
CA GLY A 9 -2.30 3.85 -12.07
C GLY A 9 -1.39 4.13 -13.25
N ASN A 10 -1.03 5.39 -13.44
CA ASN A 10 0.04 5.74 -14.35
C ASN A 10 1.41 5.51 -13.70
N ARG A 11 2.47 5.45 -14.51
CA ARG A 11 3.82 5.15 -14.03
C ARG A 11 4.31 6.16 -13.00
N GLU A 12 4.01 7.43 -13.18
CA GLU A 12 4.48 8.50 -12.28
C GLU A 12 3.86 8.35 -10.89
N ASP A 13 2.57 8.06 -10.80
CA ASP A 13 1.91 7.79 -9.52
C ASP A 13 2.41 6.50 -8.85
N LEU A 14 2.72 5.48 -9.64
CA LEU A 14 3.20 4.20 -9.13
C LEU A 14 4.67 4.25 -8.64
N LYS A 15 5.45 5.25 -9.04
CA LYS A 15 6.78 5.53 -8.46
C LYS A 15 6.73 5.97 -7.00
N HIS A 16 5.54 6.30 -6.51
CA HIS A 16 5.28 6.70 -5.13
C HIS A 16 4.44 5.68 -4.37
N ASP A 17 4.51 4.40 -4.76
CA ASP A 17 3.64 3.37 -4.20
C ASP A 17 4.37 2.03 -4.02
N PHE A 18 5.07 1.90 -2.91
CA PHE A 18 5.84 0.72 -2.55
C PHE A 18 5.27 0.08 -1.29
N VAL A 19 4.95 -1.21 -1.36
CA VAL A 19 4.58 -2.01 -0.20
C VAL A 19 5.67 -3.02 0.07
N ILE A 20 6.25 -2.97 1.26
CA ILE A 20 7.17 -4.00 1.74
C ILE A 20 6.45 -4.86 2.77
N PHE A 21 6.57 -6.18 2.68
CA PHE A 21 5.92 -7.09 3.61
C PHE A 21 6.71 -8.37 3.81
N VAL A 22 6.46 -8.98 4.95
CA VAL A 22 7.05 -10.27 5.32
C VAL A 22 5.99 -11.35 5.41
N HIS A 23 6.40 -12.55 5.06
CA HIS A 23 5.63 -13.75 5.34
C HIS A 23 6.56 -14.92 5.66
N THR A 24 6.00 -15.95 6.27
CA THR A 24 6.72 -17.15 6.69
C THR A 24 6.20 -18.38 5.95
N ALA A 25 7.08 -19.35 5.70
CA ALA A 25 6.75 -20.61 5.06
C ALA A 25 6.65 -21.74 6.08
N LYS A 26 5.52 -22.47 6.10
CA LYS A 26 5.31 -23.62 6.97
C LYS A 26 6.40 -24.68 6.74
N GLY A 27 6.95 -25.22 7.82
CA GLY A 27 8.00 -26.23 7.76
C GLY A 27 9.38 -25.71 7.30
N LYS A 28 9.56 -24.39 7.21
CA LYS A 28 10.83 -23.73 6.85
C LYS A 28 11.25 -22.72 7.91
N ASN A 29 10.56 -21.59 8.00
CA ASN A 29 10.97 -20.47 8.85
C ASN A 29 9.79 -19.84 9.60
N ARG A 30 8.68 -20.58 9.77
CA ARG A 30 7.50 -20.09 10.48
C ARG A 30 7.68 -20.16 11.99
N GLU A 31 8.13 -21.29 12.47
CA GLU A 31 8.28 -21.54 13.90
C GLU A 31 9.36 -20.59 14.48
N GLY A 32 8.98 -19.78 15.48
CA GLY A 32 9.83 -18.75 16.07
C GLY A 32 10.00 -17.49 15.22
N ALA A 33 9.11 -17.23 14.25
CA ALA A 33 9.18 -16.04 13.40
C ALA A 33 8.63 -14.76 14.04
N ALA A 34 7.78 -14.86 15.07
CA ALA A 34 7.17 -13.70 15.69
C ALA A 34 8.16 -12.61 16.13
N PRO A 35 9.29 -12.91 16.80
CA PRO A 35 10.32 -11.91 17.10
C PRO A 35 10.91 -11.23 15.85
N LYS A 36 11.09 -11.99 14.78
CA LYS A 36 11.65 -11.49 13.50
C LYS A 36 10.66 -10.57 12.78
N ILE A 37 9.37 -10.89 12.82
CA ILE A 37 8.30 -10.04 12.27
C ILE A 37 8.19 -8.75 13.09
N ARG A 38 8.31 -8.82 14.42
CA ARG A 38 8.37 -7.63 15.28
C ARG A 38 9.54 -6.74 14.92
N GLU A 39 10.72 -7.31 14.70
CA GLU A 39 11.90 -6.54 14.31
C GLU A 39 11.75 -5.92 12.92
N PHE A 40 11.20 -6.65 11.94
CA PHE A 40 10.84 -6.10 10.65
C PHE A 40 9.94 -4.85 10.80
N MET A 41 8.90 -4.94 11.62
CA MET A 41 7.98 -3.81 11.83
C MET A 41 8.67 -2.64 12.52
N ARG A 42 9.55 -2.88 13.50
CA ARG A 42 10.34 -1.81 14.16
C ARG A 42 11.28 -1.11 13.18
N ILE A 43 11.96 -1.88 12.33
CA ILE A 43 12.80 -1.30 11.27
C ILE A 43 11.95 -0.44 10.35
N CYS A 44 10.82 -0.93 9.86
CA CYS A 44 9.93 -0.13 9.00
C CYS A 44 9.46 1.15 9.70
N LEU A 45 9.08 1.07 10.99
CA LEU A 45 8.56 2.20 11.75
C LEU A 45 9.56 3.36 11.88
N LYS A 46 10.85 3.08 12.00
CA LYS A 46 11.92 4.11 12.03
C LYS A 46 11.90 5.04 10.83
N TYR A 47 11.40 4.56 9.70
CA TYR A 47 11.36 5.30 8.43
C TYR A 47 9.98 5.88 8.10
N HIS A 48 9.10 5.99 9.11
CA HIS A 48 7.81 6.67 9.03
C HIS A 48 6.93 6.24 7.84
N PRO A 49 6.55 4.97 7.75
CA PRO A 49 5.68 4.49 6.67
C PRO A 49 4.32 5.23 6.68
N VAL A 50 3.75 5.47 5.50
CA VAL A 50 2.45 6.13 5.38
C VAL A 50 1.28 5.24 5.78
N ASN A 51 1.50 3.92 5.82
CA ASN A 51 0.61 2.93 6.41
C ASN A 51 1.44 1.72 6.85
N MET A 52 0.98 1.02 7.87
CA MET A 52 1.58 -0.23 8.35
C MET A 52 0.50 -1.06 9.05
N GLY A 53 0.59 -2.37 8.89
CA GLY A 53 -0.41 -3.26 9.48
C GLY A 53 -0.07 -4.73 9.37
N ASP A 54 -0.97 -5.52 9.88
CA ASP A 54 -0.95 -6.98 9.84
C ASP A 54 -2.36 -7.51 9.55
N VAL A 55 -2.44 -8.57 8.78
CA VAL A 55 -3.72 -9.16 8.31
C VAL A 55 -4.64 -9.66 9.41
N LYS A 56 -4.15 -9.81 10.64
CA LYS A 56 -4.93 -10.30 11.79
C LYS A 56 -5.31 -9.21 12.79
N ARG A 57 -4.54 -8.13 12.82
CA ARG A 57 -4.62 -7.09 13.88
C ARG A 57 -4.97 -5.71 13.37
N GLY A 58 -5.05 -5.58 12.05
CA GLY A 58 -5.42 -4.32 11.42
C GLY A 58 -4.22 -3.43 11.10
N SER A 59 -4.51 -2.18 10.78
CA SER A 59 -3.54 -1.17 10.37
C SER A 59 -3.57 0.08 11.25
N ILE A 60 -2.50 0.86 11.22
CA ILE A 60 -2.32 2.08 12.03
C ILE A 60 -3.38 3.17 11.77
N HIS A 61 -4.22 3.02 10.75
CA HIS A 61 -5.31 3.95 10.47
C HIS A 61 -6.66 3.50 11.00
N GLN A 62 -6.76 2.33 11.63
CA GLN A 62 -7.96 1.87 12.32
C GLN A 62 -8.00 2.44 13.73
N ASP A 63 -9.21 2.82 14.19
CA ASP A 63 -9.38 3.58 15.43
C ASP A 63 -8.90 2.82 16.69
N ASP A 64 -8.97 1.49 16.69
CA ASP A 64 -8.65 0.64 17.84
C ASP A 64 -7.22 0.06 17.79
N VAL A 65 -6.40 0.45 16.81
CA VAL A 65 -5.06 -0.10 16.61
C VAL A 65 -3.99 0.83 17.16
N GLU A 66 -3.34 0.40 18.23
CA GLU A 66 -2.14 1.04 18.78
C GLU A 66 -0.89 0.38 18.24
N ILE A 67 0.06 1.18 17.75
CA ILE A 67 1.25 0.69 17.05
C ILE A 67 2.11 -0.24 17.91
N ASP A 68 2.29 0.06 19.18
CA ASP A 68 3.10 -0.76 20.08
C ASP A 68 2.43 -2.12 20.35
N ARG A 69 1.11 -2.15 20.49
CA ARG A 69 0.33 -3.39 20.63
C ARG A 69 0.32 -4.19 19.31
N LEU A 70 0.21 -3.51 18.19
CA LEU A 70 0.29 -4.14 16.86
C LEU A 70 1.63 -4.87 16.70
N ILE A 71 2.75 -4.22 17.04
CA ILE A 71 4.07 -4.82 16.95
C ILE A 71 4.25 -5.94 17.99
N ALA A 72 3.91 -5.70 19.26
CA ALA A 72 4.08 -6.68 20.33
C ALA A 72 3.27 -7.97 20.09
N GLY A 73 2.08 -7.82 19.50
CA GLY A 73 1.16 -8.93 19.27
C GLY A 73 1.48 -9.83 18.09
N GLN A 74 2.60 -9.65 17.36
CA GLN A 74 2.91 -10.45 16.18
C GLN A 74 3.07 -11.94 16.49
N GLU A 75 2.58 -12.79 15.59
CA GLU A 75 2.60 -14.26 15.67
C GLU A 75 3.43 -14.85 14.52
N ASP A 76 3.85 -16.10 14.68
CA ASP A 76 4.70 -16.81 13.71
C ASP A 76 4.08 -16.94 12.30
N ASN A 77 2.76 -16.97 12.19
CA ASN A 77 2.03 -17.18 10.94
C ASN A 77 1.32 -15.91 10.46
N THR A 78 1.84 -14.76 10.80
CA THR A 78 1.32 -13.46 10.38
C THR A 78 1.99 -12.97 9.10
N VAL A 79 1.27 -12.12 8.37
CA VAL A 79 1.78 -11.30 7.27
C VAL A 79 1.67 -9.84 7.70
N ALA A 80 2.80 -9.22 7.91
CA ALA A 80 2.90 -7.80 8.27
C ALA A 80 3.55 -7.00 7.15
N GLY A 81 3.13 -5.75 6.97
CA GLY A 81 3.64 -4.89 5.90
C GLY A 81 3.63 -3.42 6.25
N ALA A 82 4.36 -2.65 5.44
CA ALA A 82 4.45 -1.20 5.51
C ALA A 82 4.46 -0.59 4.12
N VAL A 83 4.05 0.67 4.01
CA VAL A 83 3.94 1.41 2.75
C VAL A 83 4.86 2.62 2.76
N PHE A 84 5.67 2.76 1.72
CA PHE A 84 6.57 3.89 1.50
C PHE A 84 6.26 4.58 0.18
N THR A 85 6.54 5.87 0.10
CA THR A 85 6.17 6.71 -1.03
C THR A 85 7.35 7.14 -1.89
N ASP A 86 8.57 6.79 -1.49
CA ASP A 86 9.77 7.11 -2.26
C ASP A 86 10.80 5.98 -2.19
N MET A 87 11.60 5.91 -3.24
CA MET A 87 12.60 4.86 -3.42
C MET A 87 13.80 5.03 -2.48
N GLU A 88 14.16 6.25 -2.11
CA GLU A 88 15.31 6.51 -1.23
C GLU A 88 15.05 5.96 0.17
N THR A 89 13.87 6.26 0.72
CA THR A 89 13.43 5.72 2.00
C THR A 89 13.32 4.21 1.96
N LEU A 90 12.69 3.65 0.91
CA LEU A 90 12.58 2.20 0.74
C LEU A 90 13.96 1.53 0.70
N GLN A 91 14.93 2.11 0.00
CA GLN A 91 16.28 1.57 -0.08
C GLN A 91 16.96 1.51 1.30
N LYS A 92 16.85 2.56 2.11
CA LYS A 92 17.38 2.58 3.49
C LYS A 92 16.75 1.47 4.36
N VAL A 93 15.42 1.27 4.23
CA VAL A 93 14.71 0.16 4.89
C VAL A 93 15.27 -1.19 4.45
N VAL A 94 15.43 -1.41 3.15
CA VAL A 94 15.95 -2.67 2.60
C VAL A 94 17.37 -2.94 3.10
N GLU A 95 18.25 -1.94 3.08
CA GLU A 95 19.62 -2.05 3.58
C GLU A 95 19.68 -2.40 5.07
N GLU A 96 18.79 -1.82 5.90
CA GLU A 96 18.72 -2.16 7.33
C GLU A 96 18.19 -3.59 7.54
N LEU A 97 17.17 -4.00 6.76
CA LEU A 97 16.64 -5.36 6.81
C LEU A 97 17.68 -6.42 6.38
N ILE A 98 18.53 -6.10 5.41
CA ILE A 98 19.65 -6.96 5.00
C ILE A 98 20.63 -7.13 6.16
N ARG A 99 21.01 -6.02 6.82
CA ARG A 99 21.91 -6.07 7.99
C ARG A 99 21.31 -6.85 9.16
N ALA A 100 19.99 -6.78 9.33
CA ALA A 100 19.28 -7.50 10.40
C ALA A 100 19.22 -9.02 10.19
N ASP A 101 19.37 -9.50 8.95
CA ASP A 101 19.38 -10.91 8.54
C ASP A 101 18.31 -11.77 9.24
N LEU A 102 17.05 -11.35 9.10
CA LEU A 102 15.95 -11.94 9.87
C LEU A 102 15.63 -13.39 9.50
N GLY A 103 16.12 -13.90 8.36
CA GLY A 103 15.88 -15.27 7.90
C GLY A 103 14.41 -15.56 7.55
N ILE A 104 13.62 -14.53 7.23
CA ILE A 104 12.23 -14.62 6.75
C ILE A 104 12.11 -14.00 5.36
N CYS A 105 11.06 -14.38 4.62
CA CYS A 105 10.87 -13.88 3.26
C CYS A 105 10.36 -12.43 3.29
N ILE A 106 11.12 -11.52 2.66
CA ILE A 106 10.75 -10.12 2.48
C ILE A 106 10.38 -9.91 1.03
N ASN A 107 9.23 -9.30 0.80
CA ASN A 107 8.70 -9.00 -0.52
C ASN A 107 8.50 -7.51 -0.68
N ILE A 108 8.72 -7.01 -1.89
CA ILE A 108 8.48 -5.61 -2.23
C ILE A 108 7.55 -5.57 -3.44
N THR A 109 6.42 -4.89 -3.29
CA THR A 109 5.51 -4.58 -4.40
C THR A 109 5.76 -3.15 -4.86
N GLY A 110 5.97 -2.99 -6.17
CA GLY A 110 6.25 -1.71 -6.82
C GLY A 110 6.52 -1.91 -8.30
N LEU A 111 6.96 -0.87 -8.99
CA LEU A 111 7.43 -0.98 -10.36
C LEU A 111 8.66 -1.90 -10.40
N LEU A 112 8.61 -2.93 -11.25
CA LEU A 112 9.63 -3.99 -11.27
C LEU A 112 11.04 -3.48 -11.51
N ASP A 113 11.21 -2.48 -12.37
CA ASP A 113 12.52 -1.89 -12.69
C ASP A 113 13.07 -1.11 -11.50
N GLU A 114 12.21 -0.32 -10.84
CA GLU A 114 12.56 0.47 -9.65
C GLU A 114 12.99 -0.46 -8.49
N VAL A 115 12.21 -1.51 -8.24
CA VAL A 115 12.53 -2.49 -7.19
C VAL A 115 13.79 -3.28 -7.52
N LYS A 116 14.02 -3.62 -8.82
CA LYS A 116 15.26 -4.28 -9.26
C LYS A 116 16.48 -3.41 -8.98
N GLU A 117 16.39 -2.13 -9.29
CA GLU A 117 17.48 -1.18 -9.05
C GLU A 117 17.72 -0.97 -7.55
N CYS A 118 16.66 -0.91 -6.73
CA CYS A 118 16.78 -0.86 -5.27
C CYS A 118 17.57 -2.07 -4.74
N CYS A 119 17.20 -3.29 -5.14
CA CYS A 119 17.91 -4.50 -4.74
C CYS A 119 19.40 -4.46 -5.16
N ARG A 120 19.68 -4.06 -6.41
CA ARG A 120 21.05 -3.95 -6.93
C ARG A 120 21.89 -2.97 -6.11
N LYS A 121 21.36 -1.79 -5.79
CA LYS A 121 22.03 -0.80 -4.95
C LYS A 121 22.27 -1.28 -3.52
N ALA A 122 21.33 -2.06 -2.98
CA ALA A 122 21.47 -2.69 -1.66
C ALA A 122 22.39 -3.93 -1.67
N GLY A 123 23.02 -4.26 -2.80
CA GLY A 123 23.98 -5.36 -2.92
C GLY A 123 23.36 -6.76 -2.94
N ILE A 124 22.04 -6.88 -3.24
CA ILE A 124 21.36 -8.17 -3.32
C ILE A 124 20.74 -8.40 -4.69
N THR A 125 20.56 -9.69 -5.01
CA THR A 125 19.79 -10.14 -6.17
C THR A 125 18.46 -10.70 -5.69
N ARG A 126 17.34 -10.21 -6.26
CA ARG A 126 16.05 -10.81 -5.97
C ARG A 126 16.00 -12.26 -6.48
N HIS A 127 15.52 -13.18 -5.65
CA HIS A 127 15.46 -14.60 -6.01
C HIS A 127 14.27 -14.95 -6.92
N SER A 128 13.22 -14.11 -6.91
CA SER A 128 12.01 -14.28 -7.74
C SER A 128 11.35 -12.93 -7.98
N ALA A 129 10.53 -12.88 -9.00
CA ALA A 129 9.66 -11.75 -9.28
C ALA A 129 8.31 -12.26 -9.82
N GLU A 130 7.24 -11.72 -9.28
CA GLU A 130 5.89 -11.93 -9.78
C GLU A 130 5.41 -10.63 -10.43
N HIS A 131 4.62 -10.74 -11.47
CA HIS A 131 4.03 -9.59 -12.15
C HIS A 131 2.58 -9.88 -12.59
N SER A 132 1.80 -8.82 -12.71
CA SER A 132 0.44 -8.95 -13.20
C SER A 132 0.42 -9.27 -14.69
N LEU A 133 -0.36 -10.27 -15.07
CA LEU A 133 -0.66 -10.58 -16.47
C LEU A 133 -1.81 -9.72 -17.03
N GLY A 134 -2.25 -8.72 -16.28
CA GLY A 134 -3.36 -7.87 -16.62
C GLY A 134 -4.71 -8.40 -16.11
N VAL A 135 -5.79 -7.83 -16.61
CA VAL A 135 -7.16 -8.19 -16.23
C VAL A 135 -7.81 -9.01 -17.33
N TRP A 136 -8.39 -10.14 -16.97
CA TRP A 136 -9.03 -11.09 -17.87
C TRP A 136 -10.52 -11.26 -17.52
N GLY A 137 -11.31 -11.75 -18.47
CA GLY A 137 -12.74 -12.02 -18.26
C GLY A 137 -13.63 -10.81 -18.58
N ALA A 138 -14.67 -10.61 -17.81
CA ALA A 138 -15.72 -9.62 -18.07
C ALA A 138 -15.25 -8.19 -17.71
N LYS A 139 -14.36 -7.63 -18.52
CA LYS A 139 -13.77 -6.30 -18.30
C LYS A 139 -14.82 -5.18 -18.25
N ASP A 140 -15.92 -5.33 -18.98
CA ASP A 140 -17.01 -4.37 -19.04
C ASP A 140 -17.74 -4.20 -17.69
N ARG A 141 -17.54 -5.14 -16.76
CA ARG A 141 -18.09 -5.07 -15.40
C ARG A 141 -17.18 -4.35 -14.41
N LEU A 142 -15.96 -4.00 -14.83
CA LEU A 142 -15.06 -3.23 -13.99
C LEU A 142 -15.61 -1.80 -13.81
N PRO A 143 -15.39 -1.19 -12.65
CA PRO A 143 -15.70 0.21 -12.45
C PRO A 143 -14.76 1.10 -13.24
N GLU A 144 -15.02 2.38 -13.20
CA GLU A 144 -14.21 3.42 -13.82
C GLU A 144 -12.75 3.30 -13.35
N ARG A 145 -11.82 3.66 -14.24
CA ARG A 145 -10.37 3.61 -13.95
C ARG A 145 -10.02 4.34 -12.65
N GLU A 146 -10.63 5.50 -12.43
CA GLU A 146 -10.42 6.30 -11.22
C GLU A 146 -10.75 5.51 -9.95
N VAL A 147 -11.84 4.74 -9.96
CA VAL A 147 -12.25 3.89 -8.85
C VAL A 147 -11.27 2.71 -8.66
N LEU A 148 -10.79 2.12 -9.76
CA LEU A 148 -9.83 1.03 -9.71
C LEU A 148 -8.47 1.46 -9.14
N GLU A 149 -8.04 2.70 -9.39
CA GLU A 149 -6.80 3.24 -8.84
C GLU A 149 -6.79 3.24 -7.31
N PHE A 150 -7.93 3.51 -6.66
CA PHE A 150 -8.07 3.42 -5.20
C PHE A 150 -8.31 1.98 -4.72
N ASN A 151 -9.23 1.25 -5.35
CA ASN A 151 -9.59 -0.09 -4.93
C ASN A 151 -8.37 -1.03 -4.92
N THR A 152 -7.52 -0.94 -5.95
CA THR A 152 -6.35 -1.80 -6.10
C THR A 152 -5.21 -1.45 -5.14
N MET A 153 -5.22 -0.30 -4.48
CA MET A 153 -4.25 0.02 -3.43
C MET A 153 -4.41 -0.88 -2.20
N CYS A 154 -5.64 -1.25 -1.84
CA CYS A 154 -5.86 -2.24 -0.78
C CYS A 154 -5.33 -3.62 -1.17
N GLY A 155 -5.44 -3.98 -2.44
CA GLY A 155 -5.03 -5.27 -2.96
C GLY A 155 -5.98 -6.44 -2.61
N HIS A 156 -6.82 -6.32 -1.58
CA HIS A 156 -7.82 -7.32 -1.17
C HIS A 156 -9.26 -6.93 -1.55
N GLY A 157 -9.44 -5.73 -2.14
CA GLY A 157 -10.76 -5.22 -2.50
C GLY A 157 -11.64 -4.80 -1.31
N MET A 158 -11.05 -4.62 -0.12
CA MET A 158 -11.78 -4.23 1.11
C MET A 158 -12.36 -2.81 1.02
N VAL A 159 -11.74 -1.94 0.25
CA VAL A 159 -12.28 -0.61 -0.04
C VAL A 159 -13.28 -0.74 -1.17
N SER A 160 -14.58 -0.73 -0.87
CA SER A 160 -15.62 -0.97 -1.85
C SER A 160 -15.70 0.15 -2.90
N PHE A 161 -16.14 -0.18 -4.11
CA PHE A 161 -16.34 0.79 -5.20
C PHE A 161 -17.31 1.91 -4.81
N ASN A 162 -18.38 1.57 -4.06
CA ASN A 162 -19.36 2.57 -3.62
C ASN A 162 -18.77 3.55 -2.59
N LEU A 163 -17.94 3.07 -1.66
CA LEU A 163 -17.23 3.94 -0.73
C LEU A 163 -16.29 4.87 -1.47
N ILE A 164 -15.53 4.35 -2.44
CA ILE A 164 -14.59 5.15 -3.23
C ILE A 164 -15.34 6.25 -3.99
N ARG A 165 -16.43 5.91 -4.71
CA ARG A 165 -17.26 6.91 -5.42
C ARG A 165 -17.77 7.98 -4.47
N LYS A 166 -18.28 7.58 -3.29
CA LYS A 166 -18.74 8.52 -2.27
C LYS A 166 -17.62 9.44 -1.79
N MET A 167 -16.41 8.93 -1.56
CA MET A 167 -15.27 9.75 -1.13
C MET A 167 -14.84 10.73 -2.22
N ILE A 168 -14.77 10.32 -3.47
CA ILE A 168 -14.49 11.19 -4.62
C ILE A 168 -15.54 12.31 -4.69
N GLU A 169 -16.82 11.97 -4.58
CA GLU A 169 -17.93 12.94 -4.60
C GLU A 169 -17.83 13.96 -3.46
N GLN A 170 -17.62 13.50 -2.21
CA GLN A 170 -17.50 14.39 -1.04
C GLN A 170 -16.33 15.36 -1.19
N VAL A 171 -15.22 14.92 -1.78
CA VAL A 171 -14.05 15.78 -2.04
C VAL A 171 -14.35 16.77 -3.17
N ARG A 172 -15.01 16.36 -4.27
CA ARG A 172 -15.43 17.25 -5.36
C ARG A 172 -16.41 18.32 -4.87
N LEU A 173 -17.33 17.97 -4.00
CA LEU A 173 -18.29 18.88 -3.38
C LEU A 173 -17.68 19.73 -2.24
N ARG A 174 -16.38 19.59 -1.96
CA ARG A 174 -15.67 20.28 -0.86
C ARG A 174 -16.27 20.05 0.54
N ARG A 175 -16.99 18.94 0.73
CA ARG A 175 -17.55 18.52 2.01
C ARG A 175 -16.54 17.75 2.86
N MET A 176 -15.47 17.29 2.23
CA MET A 176 -14.38 16.55 2.86
C MET A 176 -13.05 16.93 2.21
N THR A 177 -11.99 16.97 3.00
CA THR A 177 -10.65 17.16 2.45
C THR A 177 -10.12 15.87 1.80
N PRO A 178 -9.23 15.94 0.79
CA PRO A 178 -8.58 14.77 0.22
C PRO A 178 -7.95 13.86 1.27
N LYS A 179 -7.28 14.44 2.28
CA LYS A 179 -6.67 13.72 3.39
C LYS A 179 -7.68 12.94 4.22
N GLN A 180 -8.79 13.58 4.62
CA GLN A 180 -9.85 12.90 5.38
C GLN A 180 -10.44 11.73 4.60
N ALA A 181 -10.70 11.91 3.31
CA ALA A 181 -11.24 10.86 2.45
C ALA A 181 -10.24 9.69 2.27
N ALA A 182 -8.95 9.99 2.09
CA ALA A 182 -7.90 8.98 2.00
C ALA A 182 -7.79 8.15 3.29
N LEU A 183 -7.81 8.81 4.45
CA LEU A 183 -7.77 8.13 5.75
C LEU A 183 -9.02 7.27 5.99
N MET A 184 -10.21 7.74 5.59
CA MET A 184 -11.44 6.95 5.70
C MET A 184 -11.39 5.67 4.86
N MET A 185 -10.84 5.74 3.65
CA MET A 185 -10.61 4.55 2.83
C MET A 185 -9.57 3.62 3.43
N ALA A 186 -8.51 4.17 4.02
CA ALA A 186 -7.44 3.39 4.65
C ALA A 186 -7.93 2.54 5.83
N LYS A 187 -8.93 3.01 6.59
CA LYS A 187 -9.55 2.24 7.69
C LYS A 187 -10.14 0.89 7.24
N CYS A 188 -10.52 0.76 5.97
CA CYS A 188 -11.02 -0.51 5.42
C CYS A 188 -9.88 -1.50 5.07
N CYS A 189 -8.62 -1.07 5.10
CA CYS A 189 -7.48 -1.88 4.71
C CYS A 189 -6.79 -2.47 5.92
N GLU A 190 -7.18 -3.68 6.34
CA GLU A 190 -6.63 -4.35 7.53
C GLU A 190 -5.13 -4.59 7.46
N CYS A 191 -4.60 -4.99 6.31
CA CYS A 191 -3.19 -5.34 6.18
C CYS A 191 -2.23 -4.14 6.06
N GLY A 192 -2.74 -2.90 6.10
CA GLY A 192 -1.92 -1.70 6.01
C GLY A 192 -1.29 -1.43 4.64
N ALA A 193 -1.77 -2.07 3.56
CA ALA A 193 -1.21 -1.89 2.22
C ALA A 193 -1.74 -0.65 1.47
N PHE A 194 -2.77 0.03 1.99
CA PHE A 194 -3.37 1.18 1.34
C PHE A 194 -2.49 2.42 1.51
N ASN A 195 -2.08 3.02 0.39
CA ASN A 195 -1.21 4.20 0.37
C ASN A 195 -2.03 5.48 0.54
N THR A 196 -2.05 6.02 1.74
CA THR A 196 -2.84 7.22 2.08
C THR A 196 -2.34 8.48 1.37
N THR A 197 -1.03 8.62 1.19
CA THR A 197 -0.42 9.77 0.51
C THR A 197 -0.76 9.77 -0.98
N ARG A 198 -0.65 8.62 -1.65
CA ARG A 198 -1.05 8.49 -3.05
C ARG A 198 -2.55 8.74 -3.22
N ALA A 199 -3.38 8.22 -2.32
CA ALA A 199 -4.82 8.44 -2.35
C ALA A 199 -5.18 9.93 -2.20
N GLU A 200 -4.54 10.64 -1.28
CA GLU A 200 -4.70 12.08 -1.09
C GLU A 200 -4.31 12.87 -2.35
N ALA A 201 -3.18 12.53 -2.98
CA ALA A 201 -2.72 13.16 -4.21
C ALA A 201 -3.71 12.95 -5.38
N LEU A 202 -4.23 11.73 -5.55
CA LEU A 202 -5.25 11.41 -6.55
C LEU A 202 -6.53 12.22 -6.34
N LEU A 203 -7.05 12.27 -5.11
CA LEU A 203 -8.24 13.03 -4.76
C LEU A 203 -8.05 14.54 -4.96
N THR A 204 -6.88 15.06 -4.66
CA THR A 204 -6.54 16.48 -4.87
C THR A 204 -6.62 16.82 -6.36
N ARG A 205 -6.00 16.03 -7.22
CA ARG A 205 -6.08 16.22 -8.68
C ARG A 205 -7.50 16.11 -9.23
N MET A 206 -8.30 15.17 -8.71
CA MET A 206 -9.70 15.00 -9.12
C MET A 206 -10.56 16.22 -8.72
N ARG A 207 -10.30 16.81 -7.56
CA ARG A 207 -10.97 18.04 -7.12
C ARG A 207 -10.63 19.24 -8.01
N GLU A 208 -9.37 19.36 -8.40
CA GLU A 208 -8.91 20.44 -9.28
C GLU A 208 -9.48 20.34 -10.70
N ARG A 209 -9.51 19.13 -11.27
CA ARG A 209 -10.12 18.88 -12.59
C ARG A 209 -11.63 19.23 -12.60
N GLY A 210 -12.37 18.85 -11.57
CA GLY A 210 -13.79 19.20 -11.46
C GLY A 210 -14.06 20.70 -11.39
N PHE A 211 -13.10 21.49 -10.91
CA PHE A 211 -13.18 22.96 -10.93
C PHE A 211 -12.96 23.53 -12.34
N LEU A 212 -12.05 22.96 -13.13
CA LEU A 212 -11.80 23.40 -14.52
C LEU A 212 -12.99 23.08 -15.44
N ASP A 213 -13.65 21.95 -15.28
CA ASP A 213 -14.84 21.59 -16.05
C ASP A 213 -16.04 22.48 -15.72
N SER A 214 -16.23 22.82 -14.44
CA SER A 214 -17.32 23.71 -14.01
C SER A 214 -17.12 25.18 -14.42
N SER A 215 -15.89 25.60 -14.68
CA SER A 215 -15.59 26.96 -15.18
C SER A 215 -15.80 27.10 -16.69
N ARG A 216 -15.70 25.99 -17.45
CA ARG A 216 -15.96 25.97 -18.90
C ARG A 216 -17.46 26.02 -19.23
N THR A 217 -18.30 25.45 -18.37
CA THR A 217 -19.78 25.44 -18.60
C THR A 217 -20.49 26.72 -18.20
N LYS A 218 -19.77 27.78 -17.74
CA LYS A 218 -20.37 29.09 -17.38
C LYS A 218 -20.16 30.18 -18.43
N HIS A 219 -19.61 29.85 -19.60
CA HIS A 219 -19.33 30.80 -20.68
C HIS A 219 -19.92 30.39 -22.05
N ASP A 220 -20.92 29.48 -22.08
CA ASP A 220 -21.74 29.22 -23.26
C ASP A 220 -23.19 29.70 -23.05
#